data_4396934abe17e061791686cb0bbed87a
#
_entry.id   4396934abe17e061791686cb0bbed87a
#
_cell.length_a   1.000
_cell.length_b   1.000
_cell.length_c   1.000
_cell.angle_alpha   90.00
_cell.angle_beta   90.00
_cell.angle_gamma   90.00
#
_symmetry.space_group_name_H-M   'P 1'
#
loop_
_entity.id
_entity.type
_entity.pdbx_description
1 polymer ?
#
loop_
_entity_poly.entity_id
_entity_poly.type
_entity_poly.pdbx_seq_one_letter_code
_entity_poly.pdbx_strand_id
1 'polypeptide(L)'
;MHAVVVTVTIHDFDRGQEMLNDRIVPAVSQAPGFVAGYWTRSEDNRGMALIAVESEDAARGLADMIQSQAPQDDAVTLESVEVREVVANA
;
A
#
# COMPACT_ATOMS: atom_id res chain seq x y z
N MET A 1 -9.59 -3.08 14.12
CA MET A 1 -8.64 -3.20 13.03
C MET A 1 -9.05 -2.28 11.89
N HIS A 2 -8.10 -1.63 11.30
CA HIS A 2 -8.31 -0.75 10.15
C HIS A 2 -7.44 -1.20 9.00
N ALA A 3 -7.74 -0.73 7.81
CA ALA A 3 -6.95 -1.03 6.62
C ALA A 3 -6.65 0.24 5.84
N VAL A 4 -5.50 0.23 5.17
CA VAL A 4 -5.13 1.25 4.19
C VAL A 4 -5.27 0.60 2.81
N VAL A 5 -6.09 1.21 1.96
CA VAL A 5 -6.30 0.74 0.59
C VAL A 5 -5.61 1.71 -0.35
N VAL A 6 -4.63 1.22 -1.09
CA VAL A 6 -3.81 2.01 -2.00
C VAL A 6 -4.09 1.56 -3.41
N THR A 7 -4.39 2.50 -4.30
CA THR A 7 -4.60 2.21 -5.72
C THR A 7 -3.54 2.95 -6.54
N VAL A 8 -2.92 2.24 -7.47
CA VAL A 8 -1.87 2.78 -8.34
C VAL A 8 -2.10 2.36 -9.78
N THR A 9 -1.51 3.12 -10.71
CA THR A 9 -1.37 2.72 -12.10
C THR A 9 0.08 2.30 -12.34
N ILE A 10 0.28 1.13 -12.95
CA ILE A 10 1.60 0.56 -13.18
C ILE A 10 2.02 0.85 -14.63
N HIS A 11 3.12 1.58 -14.79
CA HIS A 11 3.67 1.91 -16.11
C HIS A 11 4.82 0.99 -16.50
N ASP A 12 5.59 0.52 -15.51
CA ASP A 12 6.67 -0.44 -15.69
C ASP A 12 6.58 -1.47 -14.58
N PHE A 13 6.03 -2.62 -14.89
CA PHE A 13 5.78 -3.65 -13.89
C PHE A 13 7.05 -4.17 -13.24
N ASP A 14 8.09 -4.44 -14.05
CA ASP A 14 9.33 -5.02 -13.52
C ASP A 14 10.01 -4.09 -12.53
N ARG A 15 10.10 -2.79 -12.86
CA ARG A 15 10.66 -1.79 -11.93
C ARG A 15 9.78 -1.61 -10.71
N GLY A 16 8.46 -1.57 -10.91
CA GLY A 16 7.52 -1.47 -9.79
C GLY A 16 7.62 -2.65 -8.85
N GLN A 17 7.80 -3.85 -9.38
CA GLN A 17 7.96 -5.05 -8.59
C GLN A 17 9.26 -5.03 -7.77
N GLU A 18 10.36 -4.56 -8.36
CA GLU A 18 11.61 -4.39 -7.63
C GLU A 18 11.48 -3.38 -6.50
N MET A 19 10.87 -2.23 -6.75
CA MET A 19 10.62 -1.21 -5.72
C MET A 19 9.75 -1.76 -4.60
N LEU A 20 8.73 -2.52 -4.95
CA LEU A 20 7.84 -3.14 -3.98
C LEU A 20 8.59 -4.07 -3.05
N ASN A 21 9.37 -5.00 -3.61
CA ASN A 21 10.10 -5.98 -2.82
C ASN A 21 11.26 -5.38 -2.03
N ASP A 22 11.97 -4.39 -2.58
CA ASP A 22 13.18 -3.85 -1.97
C ASP A 22 12.90 -2.73 -0.97
N ARG A 23 11.84 -1.96 -1.17
CA ARG A 23 11.57 -0.75 -0.38
C ARG A 23 10.22 -0.76 0.31
N ILE A 24 9.15 -1.04 -0.44
CA ILE A 24 7.79 -0.81 0.06
C ILE A 24 7.38 -1.87 1.06
N VAL A 25 7.51 -3.14 0.71
CA VAL A 25 7.13 -4.24 1.61
C VAL A 25 7.92 -4.20 2.90
N PRO A 26 9.27 -4.05 2.89
CA PRO A 26 10.01 -3.93 4.15
C PRO A 26 9.60 -2.73 5.00
N ALA A 27 9.39 -1.56 4.39
CA ALA A 27 9.00 -0.36 5.14
C ALA A 27 7.61 -0.50 5.76
N VAL A 28 6.64 -1.02 4.99
CA VAL A 28 5.28 -1.22 5.46
C VAL A 28 5.22 -2.28 6.55
N SER A 29 5.96 -3.37 6.40
CA SER A 29 5.96 -4.45 7.39
C SER A 29 6.56 -4.02 8.75
N GLN A 30 7.34 -2.94 8.78
CA GLN A 30 7.91 -2.38 9.99
C GLN A 30 7.06 -1.25 10.58
N ALA A 31 5.96 -0.88 9.94
CA ALA A 31 5.10 0.19 10.44
C ALA A 31 4.43 -0.23 11.75
N PRO A 32 4.26 0.72 12.70
CA PRO A 32 3.58 0.40 13.96
C PRO A 32 2.18 -0.16 13.72
N GLY A 33 1.86 -1.26 14.39
CA GLY A 33 0.55 -1.89 14.29
C GLY A 33 0.31 -2.72 13.05
N PHE A 34 1.33 -2.97 12.23
CA PHE A 34 1.17 -3.79 11.02
C PHE A 34 0.68 -5.20 11.36
N VAL A 35 -0.34 -5.68 10.63
CA VAL A 35 -0.90 -7.02 10.78
C VAL A 35 -0.65 -7.86 9.55
N ALA A 36 -1.06 -7.39 8.38
CA ALA A 36 -0.90 -8.12 7.12
C ALA A 36 -1.01 -7.15 5.94
N GLY A 37 -0.44 -7.53 4.81
CA GLY A 37 -0.55 -6.74 3.60
C GLY A 37 -0.57 -7.62 2.38
N TYR A 38 -1.34 -7.19 1.38
CA TYR A 38 -1.46 -7.86 0.09
C TYR A 38 -1.34 -6.82 -1.02
N TRP A 39 -0.45 -7.07 -1.95
CA TRP A 39 -0.23 -6.23 -3.12
C TRP A 39 -0.67 -7.00 -4.35
N THR A 40 -1.58 -6.44 -5.11
CA THR A 40 -2.21 -7.12 -6.25
C THR A 40 -2.04 -6.32 -7.53
N ARG A 41 -2.23 -6.99 -8.65
CA ARG A 41 -2.21 -6.37 -9.97
C ARG A 41 -3.37 -6.92 -10.80
N SER A 42 -4.08 -6.02 -11.46
CA SER A 42 -5.12 -6.41 -12.43
C SER A 42 -4.54 -6.52 -13.85
N GLU A 43 -5.32 -7.09 -14.76
CA GLU A 43 -4.90 -7.27 -16.15
C GLU A 43 -4.63 -5.96 -16.89
N ASP A 44 -5.26 -4.87 -16.45
CA ASP A 44 -5.10 -3.53 -17.04
C ASP A 44 -4.00 -2.72 -16.38
N ASN A 45 -3.05 -3.37 -15.70
CA ASN A 45 -1.90 -2.76 -15.04
C ASN A 45 -2.28 -1.77 -13.94
N ARG A 46 -3.36 -2.04 -13.25
CA ARG A 46 -3.69 -1.33 -12.02
C ARG A 46 -3.27 -2.17 -10.83
N GLY A 47 -2.60 -1.52 -9.89
CA GLY A 47 -2.21 -2.14 -8.64
C GLY A 47 -3.14 -1.71 -7.52
N MET A 48 -3.42 -2.63 -6.61
CA MET A 48 -4.13 -2.32 -5.38
C MET A 48 -3.45 -3.02 -4.22
N ALA A 49 -3.19 -2.29 -3.15
CA ALA A 49 -2.67 -2.85 -1.91
C ALA A 49 -3.75 -2.74 -0.83
N LEU A 50 -3.89 -3.81 -0.06
CA LEU A 50 -4.71 -3.83 1.15
C LEU A 50 -3.78 -4.13 2.31
N ILE A 51 -3.63 -3.16 3.22
CA ILE A 51 -2.72 -3.26 4.35
C ILE A 51 -3.53 -3.15 5.62
N ALA A 52 -3.60 -4.24 6.39
CA ALA A 52 -4.32 -4.28 7.65
C ALA A 52 -3.40 -3.89 8.79
N VAL A 53 -3.90 -3.06 9.69
CA VAL A 53 -3.20 -2.57 10.88
C VAL A 53 -4.12 -2.61 12.09
N GLU A 54 -3.54 -2.54 13.31
CA GLU A 54 -4.27 -2.75 14.56
C GLU A 54 -5.29 -1.65 14.89
N SER A 55 -5.03 -0.40 14.48
CA SER A 55 -5.83 0.75 14.91
C SER A 55 -6.01 1.77 13.81
N GLU A 56 -6.97 2.67 14.00
CA GLU A 56 -7.18 3.80 13.09
C GLU A 56 -5.96 4.72 13.06
N ASP A 57 -5.35 4.99 14.21
CA ASP A 57 -4.16 5.85 14.28
C ASP A 57 -3.00 5.25 13.50
N ALA A 58 -2.80 3.93 13.59
CA ALA A 58 -1.79 3.23 12.81
C ALA A 58 -2.08 3.34 11.31
N ALA A 59 -3.35 3.20 10.92
CA ALA A 59 -3.75 3.31 9.51
C ALA A 59 -3.52 4.72 8.97
N ARG A 60 -3.86 5.75 9.73
CA ARG A 60 -3.65 7.15 9.31
C ARG A 60 -2.18 7.48 9.18
N GLY A 61 -1.35 7.01 10.12
CA GLY A 61 0.09 7.19 10.05
C GLY A 61 0.70 6.52 8.85
N LEU A 62 0.26 5.29 8.54
CA LEU A 62 0.72 4.57 7.37
C LEU A 62 0.27 5.26 6.06
N ALA A 63 -0.98 5.72 6.00
CA ALA A 63 -1.49 6.44 4.84
C ALA A 63 -0.67 7.72 4.59
N ASP A 64 -0.36 8.48 5.63
CA ASP A 64 0.47 9.68 5.52
C ASP A 64 1.88 9.35 5.03
N MET A 65 2.47 8.27 5.53
CA MET A 65 3.78 7.80 5.09
C MET A 65 3.76 7.45 3.60
N ILE A 66 2.75 6.71 3.16
CA ILE A 66 2.62 6.30 1.76
C ILE A 66 2.48 7.52 0.85
N GLN A 67 1.64 8.48 1.24
CA GLN A 67 1.44 9.70 0.46
C GLN A 67 2.69 10.56 0.38
N SER A 68 3.42 10.69 1.49
CA SER A 68 4.63 11.51 1.55
C SER A 68 5.82 10.86 0.84
N GLN A 69 5.85 9.53 0.79
CA GLN A 69 6.90 8.75 0.15
C GLN A 69 6.45 8.16 -1.18
N ALA A 70 5.32 8.63 -1.72
CA ALA A 70 4.85 8.20 -3.03
C ALA A 70 5.99 8.31 -4.03
N PRO A 71 6.26 7.24 -4.78
CA PRO A 71 7.42 7.24 -5.65
C PRO A 71 7.30 8.34 -6.71
N GLN A 72 8.31 9.18 -6.77
CA GLN A 72 8.52 10.13 -7.85
C GLN A 72 9.07 9.39 -9.08
N ASP A 73 8.69 8.12 -9.22
CA ASP A 73 9.22 7.24 -10.24
C ASP A 73 8.18 7.06 -11.35
N ASP A 74 8.64 7.02 -12.59
CA ASP A 74 7.78 6.82 -13.75
C ASP A 74 7.21 5.41 -13.84
N ALA A 75 7.68 4.48 -13.01
CA ALA A 75 7.20 3.09 -13.02
C ALA A 75 5.78 2.96 -12.51
N VAL A 76 5.37 3.80 -11.55
CA VAL A 76 4.08 3.69 -10.86
C VAL A 76 3.54 5.09 -10.55
N THR A 77 2.23 5.28 -10.76
CA THR A 77 1.54 6.51 -10.36
C THR A 77 0.56 6.19 -9.23
N LEU A 78 0.68 6.90 -8.12
CA LEU A 78 -0.26 6.78 -6.99
C LEU A 78 -1.57 7.45 -7.35
N GLU A 79 -2.67 6.68 -7.33
CA GLU A 79 -4.01 7.18 -7.66
C GLU A 79 -4.81 7.58 -6.42
N SER A 80 -4.82 6.71 -5.39
CA SER A 80 -5.58 6.98 -4.18
C SER A 80 -5.02 6.23 -2.98
N VAL A 81 -5.24 6.81 -1.80
CA VAL A 81 -4.96 6.17 -0.51
C VAL A 81 -6.19 6.40 0.38
N GLU A 82 -6.78 5.33 0.88
CA GLU A 82 -7.96 5.38 1.73
C GLU A 82 -7.74 4.62 3.02
N VAL A 83 -8.25 5.16 4.13
CA VAL A 83 -8.30 4.46 5.41
C VAL A 83 -9.72 3.93 5.60
N ARG A 84 -9.85 2.65 5.92
CA ARG A 84 -11.13 1.97 6.09
C ARG A 84 -11.15 1.15 7.37
N GLU A 85 -12.32 1.05 7.99
CA GLU A 85 -12.53 0.13 9.10
C GLU A 85 -12.68 -1.29 8.55
N VAL A 86 -12.01 -2.25 9.17
CA VAL A 86 -12.18 -3.67 8.85
C VAL A 86 -13.37 -4.18 9.65
N VAL A 87 -14.41 -4.60 8.94
CA VAL A 87 -15.67 -5.02 9.57
C VAL A 87 -15.78 -6.54 9.70
N ALA A 88 -14.94 -7.28 9.00
CA ALA A 88 -14.87 -8.74 9.12
C ALA A 88 -13.54 -9.23 8.53
N ASN A 89 -13.07 -10.37 9.03
CA ASN A 89 -11.89 -11.05 8.48
C ASN A 89 -12.02 -12.55 8.72
N ALA A 90 -11.29 -13.31 7.96
CA ALA A 90 -11.28 -14.76 8.11
C ALA A 90 -9.84 -15.28 8.18
#